data_5ee4ff94b6ee7a157e9b639f92d63c5e
#
_entry.id   5ee4ff94b6ee7a157e9b639f92d63c5e
#
_cell.length_a   1.000
_cell.length_b   1.000
_cell.length_c   1.000
_cell.angle_alpha   90.00
_cell.angle_beta   90.00
_cell.angle_gamma   90.00
#
_symmetry.space_group_name_H-M   'P 1'
#
loop_
_entity.id
_entity.type
_entity.pdbx_description
1 polymer ?
#
loop_
_entity_poly.entity_id
_entity_poly.type
_entity_poly.pdbx_seq_one_letter_code
_entity_poly.pdbx_strand_id
1 'polypeptide(L)'
;MELKQGTLLQGGKYKIEATLGQGTFGITYLGTARLTLNGGLGAREIVTKVAIKEFFMREMNVRDRNGKTVEGSSSSVFTNYRHRFRREAENLAKLHHPNIIRVYDVFDENGTTYYSMEYV
;
A
#
# COMPACT_ATOMS: atom_id res chain seq x y z
N MET A 1 -13.41 -3.33 8.13
CA MET A 1 -12.04 -3.85 8.12
C MET A 1 -11.20 -3.21 7.01
N GLU A 2 -11.62 -3.29 5.77
CA GLU A 2 -10.92 -2.65 4.65
C GLU A 2 -11.12 -1.14 4.61
N LEU A 3 -10.23 -0.45 3.92
CA LEU A 3 -10.40 0.96 3.60
C LEU A 3 -11.57 1.13 2.63
N LYS A 4 -12.31 2.22 2.78
CA LYS A 4 -13.44 2.52 1.91
C LYS A 4 -12.96 2.99 0.53
N GLN A 5 -13.78 2.71 -0.49
CA GLN A 5 -13.57 3.24 -1.83
C GLN A 5 -13.45 4.76 -1.76
N GLY A 6 -12.49 5.30 -2.47
CA GLY A 6 -12.22 6.74 -2.49
C GLY A 6 -11.23 7.22 -1.44
N THR A 7 -10.78 6.33 -0.53
CA THR A 7 -9.74 6.71 0.44
C THR A 7 -8.46 7.09 -0.27
N LEU A 8 -7.88 8.22 0.14
CA LEU A 8 -6.63 8.73 -0.43
C LEU A 8 -5.45 8.37 0.47
N LEU A 9 -4.32 8.02 -0.15
CA LEU A 9 -3.06 7.73 0.53
C LEU A 9 -1.96 8.61 -0.07
N GLN A 10 -0.95 8.91 0.73
CA GLN A 10 0.20 9.73 0.32
C GLN A 10 -0.21 11.07 -0.30
N GLY A 11 -1.11 11.77 0.42
CA GLY A 11 -1.55 13.10 0.01
C GLY A 11 -2.31 13.13 -1.32
N GLY A 12 -2.95 12.03 -1.68
CA GLY A 12 -3.71 11.93 -2.92
C GLY A 12 -2.97 11.29 -4.08
N LYS A 13 -1.72 10.89 -3.89
CA LYS A 13 -0.99 10.15 -4.93
C LYS A 13 -1.68 8.84 -5.27
N TYR A 14 -2.26 8.18 -4.27
CA TYR A 14 -3.01 6.93 -4.44
C TYR A 14 -4.45 7.09 -3.99
N LYS A 15 -5.34 6.42 -4.71
CA LYS A 15 -6.75 6.38 -4.36
C LYS A 15 -7.23 4.93 -4.37
N ILE A 16 -7.89 4.52 -3.29
CA ILE A 16 -8.45 3.17 -3.17
C ILE A 16 -9.72 3.07 -4.01
N GLU A 17 -9.76 2.11 -4.94
CA GLU A 17 -10.91 1.90 -5.81
C GLU A 17 -11.74 0.68 -5.39
N ALA A 18 -11.08 -0.42 -4.99
CA ALA A 18 -11.77 -1.64 -4.60
C ALA A 18 -10.86 -2.52 -3.75
N THR A 19 -11.45 -3.47 -3.03
CA THR A 19 -10.70 -4.51 -2.33
C THR A 19 -10.58 -5.72 -3.24
N LEU A 20 -9.34 -6.19 -3.47
CA LEU A 20 -9.07 -7.36 -4.28
C LEU A 20 -9.02 -8.64 -3.46
N GLY A 21 -8.56 -8.57 -2.22
CA GLY A 21 -8.46 -9.73 -1.36
C GLY A 21 -8.06 -9.39 0.05
N GLN A 22 -8.29 -10.32 0.96
CA GLN A 22 -7.93 -10.19 2.37
C GLN A 22 -7.31 -11.49 2.85
N GLY A 23 -6.26 -11.37 3.65
CA GLY A 23 -5.58 -12.50 4.28
C GLY A 23 -5.38 -12.25 5.76
N THR A 24 -4.68 -13.17 6.42
CA THR A 24 -4.39 -13.09 7.85
C THR A 24 -3.57 -11.84 8.20
N PHE A 25 -2.64 -11.47 7.33
CA PHE A 25 -1.68 -10.39 7.59
C PHE A 25 -1.80 -9.20 6.65
N GLY A 26 -2.78 -9.18 5.77
CA GLY A 26 -2.86 -8.08 4.85
C GLY A 26 -4.15 -7.99 4.06
N ILE A 27 -4.35 -6.81 3.49
CA ILE A 27 -5.46 -6.52 2.60
C ILE A 27 -4.87 -5.98 1.32
N THR A 28 -5.33 -6.50 0.19
CA THR A 28 -4.89 -6.05 -1.13
C THR A 28 -6.01 -5.26 -1.81
N TYR A 29 -5.67 -4.09 -2.29
CA TYR A 29 -6.61 -3.19 -2.95
C TYR A 29 -6.24 -2.97 -4.41
N LEU A 30 -7.26 -2.72 -5.23
CA LEU A 30 -7.08 -2.04 -6.49
C LEU A 30 -7.09 -0.55 -6.21
N GLY A 31 -6.12 0.17 -6.74
CA GLY A 31 -6.05 1.60 -6.61
C GLY A 31 -5.68 2.27 -7.91
N THR A 32 -5.74 3.59 -7.92
CA THR A 32 -5.17 4.42 -8.97
C THR A 32 -4.04 5.24 -8.39
N ALA A 33 -2.99 5.44 -9.19
CA ALA A 33 -1.85 6.25 -8.81
C ALA A 33 -1.68 7.39 -9.79
N ARG A 34 -1.34 8.55 -9.26
CA ARG A 34 -0.93 9.72 -10.04
C ARG A 34 0.59 9.75 -10.06
N LEU A 35 1.16 9.51 -11.22
CA LEU A 35 2.61 9.49 -11.40
C LEU A 35 3.03 10.67 -12.26
N THR A 36 4.12 11.32 -11.86
CA THR A 36 4.71 12.40 -12.65
C THR A 36 5.88 11.85 -13.44
N LEU A 37 5.81 11.99 -14.76
CA LEU A 37 6.89 11.62 -15.66
C LEU A 37 7.59 12.89 -16.13
N ASN A 38 8.91 12.94 -15.94
CA ASN A 38 9.74 14.04 -16.43
C ASN A 38 10.35 13.64 -17.77
N GLY A 39 10.08 14.42 -18.79
CA GLY A 39 10.61 14.16 -20.13
C GLY A 39 11.15 15.44 -20.76
N GLY A 40 11.67 15.35 -22.00
CA GLY A 40 12.30 16.46 -22.69
C GLY A 40 11.41 17.67 -22.95
N LEU A 41 10.09 17.53 -22.82
CA LEU A 41 9.10 18.61 -23.01
C LEU A 41 8.44 19.04 -21.71
N GLY A 42 9.00 18.65 -20.56
CA GLY A 42 8.48 19.00 -19.25
C GLY A 42 7.86 17.81 -18.51
N ALA A 43 7.19 18.10 -17.38
CA ALA A 43 6.57 17.10 -16.55
C ALA A 43 5.17 16.76 -17.05
N ARG A 44 4.85 15.44 -17.05
CA ARG A 44 3.52 14.95 -17.42
C ARG A 44 2.99 14.12 -16.26
N GLU A 45 1.73 14.34 -15.90
CA GLU A 45 1.04 13.50 -14.94
C GLU A 45 0.26 12.41 -15.67
N ILE A 46 0.44 11.18 -15.22
CA ILE A 46 -0.36 10.05 -15.71
C ILE A 46 -1.09 9.41 -14.54
N VAL A 47 -2.26 8.83 -14.84
CA VAL A 47 -3.03 8.06 -13.86
C VAL A 47 -3.01 6.61 -14.33
N THR A 48 -2.60 5.71 -13.44
CA THR A 48 -2.51 4.29 -13.76
C THR A 48 -3.08 3.43 -12.64
N LYS A 49 -3.49 2.22 -12.99
CA LYS A 49 -3.94 1.25 -12.00
C LYS A 49 -2.75 0.66 -11.26
N VAL A 50 -2.91 0.45 -9.96
CA VAL A 50 -1.90 -0.18 -9.12
C VAL A 50 -2.58 -1.16 -8.17
N ALA A 51 -1.83 -2.13 -7.67
CA ALA A 51 -2.23 -2.91 -6.52
C ALA A 51 -1.57 -2.30 -5.29
N ILE A 52 -2.31 -2.20 -4.20
CA ILE A 52 -1.81 -1.64 -2.96
C ILE A 52 -2.02 -2.68 -1.87
N LYS A 53 -0.94 -3.06 -1.21
CA LYS A 53 -1.01 -3.98 -0.08
C LYS A 53 -0.86 -3.22 1.22
N GLU A 54 -1.78 -3.48 2.15
CA GLU A 54 -1.78 -2.90 3.48
C GLU A 54 -1.46 -4.00 4.48
N PHE A 55 -0.52 -3.75 5.39
CA PHE A 55 -0.28 -4.66 6.49
C PHE A 55 -1.42 -4.50 7.50
N PHE A 56 -2.17 -5.57 7.74
CA PHE A 56 -3.32 -5.58 8.66
C PHE A 56 -3.45 -6.97 9.24
N MET A 57 -3.25 -7.07 10.55
CA MET A 57 -3.37 -8.36 11.26
C MET A 57 -4.83 -8.57 11.65
N ARG A 58 -5.54 -9.33 10.84
CA ARG A 58 -6.99 -9.51 10.92
C ARG A 58 -7.51 -9.83 12.32
N GLU A 59 -6.78 -10.64 13.08
CA GLU A 59 -7.21 -11.08 14.42
C GLU A 59 -6.81 -10.11 15.53
N MET A 60 -5.90 -9.19 15.27
CA MET A 60 -5.33 -8.29 16.28
C MET A 60 -5.64 -6.83 16.05
N ASN A 61 -5.94 -6.44 14.83
CA ASN A 61 -6.11 -5.04 14.47
C ASN A 61 -7.57 -4.69 14.20
N VAL A 62 -7.92 -3.48 14.52
CA VAL A 62 -9.21 -2.86 14.18
C VAL A 62 -8.94 -1.48 13.63
N ARG A 63 -9.90 -0.94 12.89
CA ARG A 63 -9.81 0.43 12.41
C ARG A 63 -10.43 1.38 13.41
N ASP A 64 -9.82 2.57 13.53
CA ASP A 64 -10.36 3.67 14.30
C ASP A 64 -11.66 4.20 13.62
N ARG A 65 -12.36 5.06 14.33
CA ARG A 65 -13.59 5.71 13.86
C ARG A 65 -13.44 6.47 12.57
N ASN A 66 -12.23 6.96 12.29
CA ASN A 66 -11.92 7.64 11.02
C ASN A 66 -11.96 6.69 9.81
N GLY A 67 -12.08 5.37 10.04
CA GLY A 67 -12.10 4.37 8.99
C GLY A 67 -10.74 4.10 8.33
N LYS A 68 -9.67 4.69 8.84
CA LYS A 68 -8.34 4.60 8.24
C LYS A 68 -7.30 4.05 9.20
N THR A 69 -7.14 4.65 10.38
CA THR A 69 -6.06 4.31 11.31
C THR A 69 -6.22 2.90 11.87
N VAL A 70 -5.14 2.12 11.80
CA VAL A 70 -5.10 0.77 12.35
C VAL A 70 -4.77 0.85 13.83
N GLU A 71 -5.65 0.32 14.67
CA GLU A 71 -5.45 0.24 16.10
C GLU A 71 -4.98 -1.15 16.51
N GLY A 72 -4.47 -1.27 17.73
CA GLY A 72 -3.84 -2.50 18.21
C GLY A 72 -2.40 -2.62 17.73
N SER A 73 -1.84 -1.53 17.22
CA SER A 73 -0.51 -1.53 16.61
C SER A 73 0.64 -1.37 17.61
N SER A 74 0.36 -1.21 18.88
CA SER A 74 1.39 -1.03 19.93
C SER A 74 2.01 -2.32 20.43
N SER A 75 1.52 -3.49 20.01
CA SER A 75 2.08 -4.76 20.45
C SER A 75 3.41 -5.03 19.74
N SER A 76 4.34 -5.71 20.44
CA SER A 76 5.62 -6.10 19.86
C SER A 76 5.44 -7.09 18.70
N VAL A 77 4.42 -7.91 18.75
CA VAL A 77 4.10 -8.86 17.69
C VAL A 77 3.75 -8.11 16.40
N PHE A 78 2.86 -7.12 16.50
CA PHE A 78 2.50 -6.28 15.35
C PHE A 78 3.74 -5.59 14.77
N THR A 79 4.53 -4.97 15.63
CA THR A 79 5.73 -4.24 15.20
C THR A 79 6.72 -5.15 14.47
N ASN A 80 6.95 -6.35 14.99
CA ASN A 80 7.88 -7.31 14.37
C ASN A 80 7.40 -7.78 12.99
N TYR A 81 6.13 -8.14 12.86
CA TYR A 81 5.58 -8.56 11.57
C TYR A 81 5.52 -7.40 10.59
N ARG A 82 5.21 -6.20 11.06
CA ARG A 82 5.22 -4.99 10.24
C ARG A 82 6.61 -4.73 9.65
N HIS A 83 7.65 -4.87 10.44
CA HIS A 83 9.03 -4.72 9.96
C HIS A 83 9.39 -5.74 8.90
N ARG A 84 8.94 -6.99 9.05
CA ARG A 84 9.15 -8.03 8.04
C ARG A 84 8.43 -7.70 6.74
N PHE A 85 7.19 -7.25 6.84
CA PHE A 85 6.39 -6.84 5.70
C PHE A 85 7.09 -5.73 4.92
N ARG A 86 7.56 -4.71 5.63
CA ARG A 86 8.27 -3.58 5.03
C ARG A 86 9.57 -4.03 4.37
N ARG A 87 10.34 -4.86 5.05
CA ARG A 87 11.60 -5.36 4.52
C ARG A 87 11.41 -6.17 3.25
N GLU A 88 10.42 -7.04 3.21
CA GLU A 88 10.11 -7.81 2.01
C GLU A 88 9.74 -6.90 0.84
N ALA A 89 8.91 -5.89 1.11
CA ALA A 89 8.52 -4.92 0.09
C ALA A 89 9.72 -4.13 -0.43
N GLU A 90 10.60 -3.68 0.48
CA GLU A 90 11.83 -2.96 0.10
C GLU A 90 12.78 -3.84 -0.72
N ASN A 91 12.88 -5.12 -0.38
CA ASN A 91 13.69 -6.07 -1.15
C ASN A 91 13.11 -6.29 -2.55
N LEU A 92 11.80 -6.44 -2.66
CA LEU A 92 11.13 -6.55 -3.96
C LEU A 92 11.34 -5.30 -4.81
N ALA A 93 11.31 -4.12 -4.18
CA ALA A 93 11.51 -2.85 -4.89
C ALA A 93 12.91 -2.71 -5.51
N LYS A 94 13.90 -3.43 -4.98
CA LYS A 94 15.27 -3.42 -5.50
C LYS A 94 15.47 -4.35 -6.69
N LEU A 95 14.53 -5.26 -6.96
CA LEU A 95 14.66 -6.21 -8.05
C LEU A 95 14.19 -5.56 -9.35
N HIS A 96 15.06 -5.62 -10.35
CA HIS A 96 14.79 -5.09 -11.69
C HIS A 96 14.85 -6.22 -12.71
N HIS A 97 13.82 -7.04 -12.74
CA HIS A 97 13.74 -8.16 -13.67
C HIS A 97 12.42 -8.08 -14.42
N PRO A 98 12.41 -8.29 -15.76
CA PRO A 98 11.20 -8.12 -16.56
C PRO A 98 10.05 -9.07 -16.20
N ASN A 99 10.34 -10.17 -15.52
CA ASN A 99 9.33 -11.15 -15.09
C ASN A 99 8.90 -10.99 -13.63
N ILE A 100 9.36 -9.92 -12.95
CA ILE A 100 9.01 -9.64 -11.56
C ILE A 100 8.14 -8.40 -11.50
N ILE A 101 7.03 -8.48 -10.75
CA ILE A 101 6.12 -7.35 -10.56
C ILE A 101 6.87 -6.21 -9.88
N ARG A 102 6.76 -5.02 -10.48
CA ARG A 102 7.47 -3.84 -10.00
C ARG A 102 6.77 -3.22 -8.79
N VAL A 103 7.53 -2.99 -7.72
CA VAL A 103 7.08 -2.23 -6.56
C VAL A 103 7.43 -0.76 -6.79
N TYR A 104 6.44 0.12 -6.65
CA TYR A 104 6.64 1.56 -6.85
C TYR A 104 7.03 2.29 -5.57
N ASP A 105 6.31 2.05 -4.48
CA ASP A 105 6.50 2.74 -3.21
C ASP A 105 6.31 1.80 -2.03
N VAL A 106 7.05 2.07 -0.96
CA VAL A 106 6.82 1.48 0.37
C VAL A 106 6.68 2.65 1.33
N PHE A 107 5.61 2.71 2.09
CA PHE A 107 5.36 3.86 2.96
C PHE A 107 4.56 3.48 4.20
N ASP A 108 4.70 4.31 5.24
CA ASP A 108 3.95 4.18 6.48
C ASP A 108 2.84 5.24 6.51
N GLU A 109 1.63 4.81 6.84
CA GLU A 109 0.47 5.68 6.95
C GLU A 109 -0.61 4.95 7.75
N ASN A 110 -1.53 5.69 8.36
CA ASN A 110 -2.65 5.10 9.11
C ASN A 110 -2.23 4.09 10.18
N GLY A 111 -1.07 4.29 10.79
CA GLY A 111 -0.56 3.41 11.85
C GLY A 111 -0.06 2.05 11.36
N THR A 112 0.12 1.87 10.07
CA THR A 112 0.62 0.63 9.48
C THR A 112 1.53 0.91 8.29
N THR A 113 1.84 -0.12 7.51
CA THR A 113 2.73 -0.02 6.36
C THR A 113 2.00 -0.50 5.12
N TYR A 114 2.26 0.19 4.01
CA TYR A 114 1.69 -0.10 2.70
C TYR A 114 2.81 -0.27 1.69
N TYR A 115 2.54 -0.99 0.61
CA TYR A 115 3.33 -0.83 -0.59
C TYR A 115 2.44 -0.90 -1.83
N SER A 116 2.84 -0.14 -2.83
CA SER A 116 2.16 -0.12 -4.12
C SER A 116 2.99 -0.86 -5.14
N MET A 117 2.31 -1.54 -6.03
CA MET A 117 2.97 -2.31 -7.08
C MET A 117 2.17 -2.30 -8.36
N GLU A 118 2.83 -2.71 -9.42
CA GLU A 118 2.23 -2.88 -10.72
C GLU A 118 0.99 -3.77 -10.63
N TYR A 119 -0.10 -3.33 -11.26
CA TYR A 119 -1.31 -4.12 -11.37
C TYR A 119 -1.28 -4.89 -12.70
N VAL A 120 -1.41 -6.17 -12.58
CA VAL A 120 -1.35 -7.05 -13.76
C VAL A 120 -2.69 -7.72 -14.00
#